data_24f90478dab303bde0ff391dbbfc649b
#
_entry.id   24f90478dab303bde0ff391dbbfc649b
#
_cell.length_a   1.000
_cell.length_b   1.000
_cell.length_c   1.000
_cell.angle_alpha   90.00
_cell.angle_beta   90.00
_cell.angle_gamma   90.00
#
_symmetry.space_group_name_H-M   'P 1'
#
loop_
_entity.id
_entity.type
_entity.pdbx_description
1 polymer ?
#
loop_
_entity_poly.entity_id
_entity_poly.type
_entity_poly.pdbx_seq_one_letter_code
_entity_poly.pdbx_strand_id
1 'polypeptide(L)'
;MSYITENNAEKLATRKQLWAIYCLSKKDYRGQDLTRLDASVLIQRLKAEKSANGAQSAPKPRKTSLENEFIDYMTDKMQGVINTAKEALQIKSIVEDDPTIFTDEKKRQKYMFFGFGCGITIIKYDKRSKVAKQIEELGNKHRTTTFLNMFLKAFTQKEINYFESVGFPLSAMYYQDIRISAAYEHAVASFMTHKGVKNVRTQTFDD
;
A
#
# COMPACT_ATOMS: atom_id res chain seq x y z
N MET A 1 4.93 -0.75 -28.27
CA MET A 1 4.59 -0.10 -29.56
C MET A 1 3.60 -1.01 -30.27
N SER A 2 2.32 -0.62 -30.35
CA SER A 2 1.32 -1.37 -31.13
C SER A 2 1.45 -0.92 -32.58
N TYR A 3 1.78 -1.84 -33.45
CA TYR A 3 1.85 -1.63 -34.90
C TYR A 3 0.44 -1.34 -35.43
N ILE A 4 0.22 -0.09 -35.86
CA ILE A 4 -0.96 0.29 -36.63
C ILE A 4 -0.64 -0.15 -38.05
N THR A 5 -1.23 -1.26 -38.53
CA THR A 5 -1.14 -1.66 -39.93
C THR A 5 -1.86 -0.58 -40.78
N GLU A 6 -1.34 -0.30 -41.99
CA GLU A 6 -1.88 0.73 -42.91
C GLU A 6 -3.40 0.67 -43.09
N ASN A 7 -3.97 -0.52 -43.12
CA ASN A 7 -5.42 -0.75 -43.22
C ASN A 7 -6.27 -0.27 -42.02
N ASN A 8 -5.64 0.13 -40.90
CA ASN A 8 -6.33 0.62 -39.70
C ASN A 8 -6.18 2.13 -39.50
N ALA A 9 -5.27 2.77 -40.22
CA ALA A 9 -4.97 4.19 -40.07
C ALA A 9 -6.11 5.10 -40.51
N GLU A 10 -6.80 4.71 -41.58
CA GLU A 10 -7.91 5.47 -42.21
C GLU A 10 -9.27 5.25 -41.50
N LYS A 11 -9.38 4.26 -40.61
CA LYS A 11 -10.63 4.03 -39.87
C LYS A 11 -10.86 5.15 -38.84
N LEU A 12 -12.13 5.47 -38.62
CA LEU A 12 -12.53 6.46 -37.62
C LEU A 12 -11.97 6.13 -36.22
N ALA A 13 -11.63 7.17 -35.46
CA ALA A 13 -11.12 7.10 -34.11
C ALA A 13 -12.04 6.27 -33.20
N THR A 14 -11.46 5.42 -32.39
CA THR A 14 -12.21 4.61 -31.44
C THR A 14 -12.78 5.46 -30.30
N ARG A 15 -13.86 4.99 -29.67
CA ARG A 15 -14.41 5.65 -28.46
C ARG A 15 -13.36 5.83 -27.37
N LYS A 16 -12.42 4.91 -27.22
CA LYS A 16 -11.31 5.02 -26.24
C LYS A 16 -10.35 6.15 -26.59
N GLN A 17 -10.04 6.34 -27.87
CA GLN A 17 -9.18 7.45 -28.33
C GLN A 17 -9.89 8.80 -28.14
N LEU A 18 -11.16 8.91 -28.54
CA LEU A 18 -11.95 10.13 -28.33
C LEU A 18 -12.08 10.49 -26.84
N TRP A 19 -12.26 9.49 -25.98
CA TRP A 19 -12.29 9.68 -24.53
C TRP A 19 -10.94 10.15 -24.00
N ALA A 20 -9.82 9.57 -24.47
CA ALA A 20 -8.48 10.01 -24.07
C ALA A 20 -8.22 11.47 -24.49
N ILE A 21 -8.64 11.88 -25.70
CA ILE A 21 -8.52 13.27 -26.16
C ILE A 21 -9.36 14.19 -25.26
N TYR A 22 -10.59 13.83 -24.94
CA TYR A 22 -11.45 14.61 -24.04
C TYR A 22 -10.82 14.76 -22.66
N CYS A 23 -10.27 13.70 -22.07
CA CYS A 23 -9.60 13.77 -20.78
C CYS A 23 -8.39 14.71 -20.76
N LEU A 24 -7.67 14.79 -21.88
CA LEU A 24 -6.47 15.62 -22.02
C LEU A 24 -6.78 17.08 -22.35
N SER A 25 -7.70 17.32 -23.32
CA SER A 25 -8.00 18.66 -23.85
C SER A 25 -9.26 19.31 -23.29
N LYS A 26 -10.16 18.53 -22.64
CA LYS A 26 -11.52 18.92 -22.23
C LYS A 26 -12.42 19.33 -23.42
N LYS A 27 -12.02 19.08 -24.65
CA LYS A 27 -12.81 19.33 -25.84
C LYS A 27 -13.44 18.04 -26.33
N ASP A 28 -14.69 18.10 -26.75
CA ASP A 28 -15.42 16.97 -27.30
C ASP A 28 -15.18 16.88 -28.81
N TYR A 29 -14.68 15.75 -29.24
CA TYR A 29 -14.41 15.43 -30.65
C TYR A 29 -15.37 14.38 -31.20
N ARG A 30 -16.44 14.05 -30.47
CA ARG A 30 -17.49 13.14 -30.96
C ARG A 30 -18.27 13.85 -32.07
N GLY A 31 -18.38 13.19 -33.23
CA GLY A 31 -19.02 13.76 -34.44
C GLY A 31 -18.05 14.47 -35.38
N GLN A 32 -16.77 14.45 -35.14
CA GLN A 32 -15.71 14.82 -36.10
C GLN A 32 -15.15 13.55 -36.73
N ASP A 33 -14.90 13.60 -38.05
CA ASP A 33 -14.32 12.47 -38.81
C ASP A 33 -12.82 12.36 -38.54
N LEU A 34 -12.46 12.11 -37.28
CA LEU A 34 -11.09 11.93 -36.87
C LEU A 34 -10.65 10.50 -37.15
N THR A 35 -9.56 10.33 -37.91
CA THR A 35 -9.03 8.99 -38.16
C THR A 35 -8.30 8.44 -36.90
N ARG A 36 -8.06 7.13 -36.84
CA ARG A 36 -7.29 6.52 -35.76
C ARG A 36 -5.88 7.06 -35.66
N LEU A 37 -5.28 7.37 -36.82
CA LEU A 37 -3.94 7.95 -36.87
C LEU A 37 -3.94 9.36 -36.30
N ASP A 38 -4.86 10.22 -36.79
CA ASP A 38 -4.97 11.60 -36.30
C ASP A 38 -5.25 11.65 -34.79
N ALA A 39 -6.14 10.79 -34.32
CA ALA A 39 -6.42 10.70 -32.88
C ALA A 39 -5.19 10.28 -32.06
N SER A 40 -4.37 9.36 -32.59
CA SER A 40 -3.12 8.96 -31.91
C SER A 40 -2.09 10.06 -31.87
N VAL A 41 -1.90 10.78 -32.98
CA VAL A 41 -1.01 11.95 -33.07
C VAL A 41 -1.47 13.06 -32.10
N LEU A 42 -2.78 13.35 -32.11
CA LEU A 42 -3.36 14.37 -31.21
C LEU A 42 -3.17 14.00 -29.72
N ILE A 43 -3.37 12.73 -29.35
CA ILE A 43 -3.13 12.26 -27.98
C ILE A 43 -1.66 12.45 -27.59
N GLN A 44 -0.71 12.12 -28.45
CA GLN A 44 0.72 12.30 -28.19
C GLN A 44 1.06 13.79 -28.00
N ARG A 45 0.55 14.64 -28.88
CA ARG A 45 0.74 16.10 -28.79
C ARG A 45 0.18 16.65 -27.49
N LEU A 46 -1.06 16.33 -27.13
CA LEU A 46 -1.70 16.79 -25.89
C LEU A 46 -0.96 16.30 -24.63
N LYS A 47 -0.39 15.09 -24.66
CA LYS A 47 0.46 14.59 -23.58
C LYS A 47 1.75 15.38 -23.47
N ALA A 48 2.40 15.69 -24.59
CA ALA A 48 3.62 16.49 -24.62
C ALA A 48 3.37 17.92 -24.14
N GLU A 49 2.29 18.57 -24.59
CA GLU A 49 1.87 19.91 -24.13
C GLU A 49 1.57 19.93 -22.62
N LYS A 50 0.91 18.89 -22.11
CA LYS A 50 0.62 18.75 -20.68
C LYS A 50 1.90 18.54 -19.86
N SER A 51 2.86 17.79 -20.38
CA SER A 51 4.17 17.61 -19.75
C SER A 51 5.00 18.87 -19.76
N ALA A 52 4.99 19.63 -20.87
CA ALA A 52 5.68 20.91 -20.99
C ALA A 52 5.08 22.00 -20.08
N ASN A 53 3.74 22.06 -20.02
CA ASN A 53 3.05 23.02 -19.16
C ASN A 53 3.09 22.62 -17.65
N GLY A 54 3.26 21.32 -17.35
CA GLY A 54 3.47 20.81 -15.99
C GLY A 54 4.86 21.13 -15.41
N ALA A 55 5.84 21.41 -16.28
CA ALA A 55 7.21 21.74 -15.85
C ALA A 55 7.40 23.19 -15.39
N GLN A 56 6.42 24.08 -15.57
CA GLN A 56 6.56 25.52 -15.27
C GLN A 56 5.92 26.01 -13.98
N SER A 57 5.23 25.19 -13.22
CA SER A 57 4.81 25.56 -11.88
C SER A 57 5.53 24.68 -10.86
N ALA A 58 6.56 25.23 -10.21
CA ALA A 58 7.02 24.64 -8.95
C ALA A 58 5.77 24.40 -8.08
N PRO A 59 5.54 23.19 -7.58
CA PRO A 59 4.36 22.91 -6.79
C PRO A 59 4.39 23.84 -5.58
N LYS A 60 3.42 24.76 -5.48
CA LYS A 60 3.19 25.47 -4.23
C LYS A 60 3.18 24.42 -3.14
N PRO A 61 3.92 24.59 -2.03
CA PRO A 61 3.90 23.62 -0.96
C PRO A 61 2.43 23.42 -0.57
N ARG A 62 1.86 22.28 -0.93
CA ARG A 62 0.53 21.89 -0.47
C ARG A 62 0.65 21.85 1.05
N LYS A 63 -0.21 22.59 1.76
CA LYS A 63 -0.37 22.34 3.19
C LYS A 63 -0.69 20.86 3.30
N THR A 64 0.29 20.08 3.72
CA THR A 64 0.13 18.64 3.92
C THR A 64 -0.98 18.48 4.95
N SER A 65 -2.01 17.71 4.61
CA SER A 65 -3.04 17.38 5.60
C SER A 65 -2.39 16.48 6.67
N LEU A 66 -2.88 16.52 7.88
CA LEU A 66 -2.42 15.62 8.96
C LEU A 66 -2.40 14.16 8.50
N GLU A 67 -3.37 13.78 7.66
CA GLU A 67 -3.48 12.44 7.07
C GLU A 67 -2.30 12.12 6.14
N ASN A 68 -1.89 13.04 5.25
CA ASN A 68 -0.75 12.81 4.36
C ASN A 68 0.56 12.70 5.16
N GLU A 69 0.76 13.57 6.12
CA GLU A 69 1.94 13.51 7.01
C GLU A 69 1.96 12.21 7.81
N PHE A 70 0.80 11.73 8.25
CA PHE A 70 0.66 10.45 8.93
C PHE A 70 1.04 9.28 8.01
N ILE A 71 0.51 9.25 6.79
CA ILE A 71 0.80 8.20 5.81
C ILE A 71 2.29 8.16 5.47
N ASP A 72 2.90 9.33 5.20
CA ASP A 72 4.33 9.43 4.87
C ASP A 72 5.19 8.92 6.03
N TYR A 73 4.93 9.37 7.26
CA TYR A 73 5.65 8.96 8.45
C TYR A 73 5.53 7.46 8.71
N MET A 74 4.30 6.93 8.63
CA MET A 74 4.04 5.51 8.88
C MET A 74 4.62 4.61 7.78
N THR A 75 4.64 5.07 6.53
CA THR A 75 5.24 4.33 5.40
C THR A 75 6.72 4.07 5.66
N ASP A 76 7.46 5.09 6.10
CA ASP A 76 8.87 4.95 6.46
C ASP A 76 9.07 3.91 7.59
N LYS A 77 8.28 4.00 8.65
CA LYS A 77 8.35 3.07 9.79
C LYS A 77 7.96 1.64 9.42
N MET A 78 6.86 1.50 8.69
CA MET A 78 6.34 0.17 8.31
C MET A 78 7.22 -0.54 7.28
N GLN A 79 7.99 0.18 6.46
CA GLN A 79 8.92 -0.46 5.54
C GLN A 79 9.98 -1.29 6.29
N GLY A 80 10.52 -0.79 7.39
CA GLY A 80 11.44 -1.54 8.24
C GLY A 80 10.80 -2.79 8.84
N VAL A 81 9.57 -2.66 9.35
CA VAL A 81 8.80 -3.78 9.91
C VAL A 81 8.52 -4.85 8.87
N ILE A 82 8.14 -4.45 7.65
CA ILE A 82 7.89 -5.36 6.53
C ILE A 82 9.15 -6.12 6.14
N ASN A 83 10.29 -5.45 6.06
CA ASN A 83 11.56 -6.09 5.74
C ASN A 83 11.94 -7.13 6.80
N THR A 84 11.84 -6.78 8.08
CA THR A 84 12.08 -7.73 9.19
C THR A 84 11.10 -8.90 9.17
N ALA A 85 9.82 -8.66 8.86
CA ALA A 85 8.84 -9.73 8.72
C ALA A 85 9.17 -10.66 7.54
N LYS A 86 9.61 -10.11 6.41
CA LYS A 86 10.06 -10.93 5.27
C LYS A 86 11.28 -11.79 5.61
N GLU A 87 12.25 -11.25 6.32
CA GLU A 87 13.42 -11.99 6.77
C GLU A 87 13.04 -13.11 7.75
N ALA A 88 12.13 -12.82 8.69
CA ALA A 88 11.61 -13.82 9.61
C ALA A 88 10.79 -14.91 8.91
N LEU A 89 10.07 -14.52 7.85
CA LEU A 89 9.30 -15.42 6.98
C LEU A 89 10.16 -16.12 5.91
N GLN A 90 11.48 -15.96 5.89
CA GLN A 90 12.41 -16.86 5.22
C GLN A 90 12.36 -18.30 5.77
N ILE A 91 11.45 -18.58 6.67
CA ILE A 91 10.83 -19.91 6.88
C ILE A 91 10.47 -20.59 5.55
N LYS A 92 10.32 -19.84 4.48
CA LYS A 92 10.10 -20.32 3.12
C LYS A 92 11.08 -21.41 2.68
N SER A 93 12.37 -21.26 2.91
CA SER A 93 13.34 -22.31 2.59
C SER A 93 13.13 -23.56 3.46
N ILE A 94 12.86 -23.36 4.74
CA ILE A 94 12.63 -24.47 5.68
C ILE A 94 11.35 -25.24 5.33
N VAL A 95 10.33 -24.55 4.84
CA VAL A 95 9.03 -25.14 4.47
C VAL A 95 9.07 -25.78 3.08
N GLU A 96 9.81 -25.21 2.14
CA GLU A 96 10.04 -25.84 0.83
C GLU A 96 10.89 -27.12 0.98
N ASP A 97 11.80 -27.17 1.96
CA ASP A 97 12.63 -28.32 2.27
C ASP A 97 11.89 -29.40 3.10
N ASP A 98 10.91 -29.02 3.91
CA ASP A 98 10.10 -29.99 4.67
C ASP A 98 8.62 -29.56 4.72
N PRO A 99 7.82 -29.94 3.71
CA PRO A 99 6.39 -29.61 3.66
C PRO A 99 5.57 -30.23 4.78
N THR A 100 6.13 -31.17 5.56
CA THR A 100 5.43 -31.80 6.69
C THR A 100 5.46 -30.93 7.96
N ILE A 101 6.16 -29.80 7.97
CA ILE A 101 6.27 -28.93 9.16
C ILE A 101 4.91 -28.53 9.71
N PHE A 102 3.90 -28.33 8.87
CA PHE A 102 2.56 -27.92 9.31
C PHE A 102 1.61 -29.09 9.60
N THR A 103 1.93 -30.29 9.15
CA THR A 103 1.16 -31.50 9.42
C THR A 103 1.66 -32.25 10.64
N ASP A 104 2.93 -32.08 11.01
CA ASP A 104 3.51 -32.64 12.23
C ASP A 104 3.39 -31.65 13.39
N GLU A 105 2.62 -32.00 14.42
CA GLU A 105 2.35 -31.17 15.59
C GLU A 105 3.63 -30.69 16.31
N LYS A 106 4.64 -31.58 16.44
CA LYS A 106 5.91 -31.23 17.10
C LYS A 106 6.73 -30.25 16.27
N LYS A 107 6.75 -30.46 14.95
CA LYS A 107 7.43 -29.55 14.03
C LYS A 107 6.71 -28.21 13.98
N ARG A 108 5.38 -28.23 13.90
CA ARG A 108 4.54 -27.04 13.93
C ARG A 108 4.78 -26.23 15.21
N GLN A 109 4.76 -26.85 16.39
CA GLN A 109 5.07 -26.18 17.65
C GLN A 109 6.47 -25.58 17.67
N LYS A 110 7.48 -26.30 17.17
CA LYS A 110 8.85 -25.80 17.08
C LYS A 110 8.98 -24.56 16.20
N TYR A 111 8.22 -24.50 15.10
CA TYR A 111 8.27 -23.36 14.15
C TYR A 111 7.30 -22.23 14.50
N MET A 112 6.17 -22.50 15.15
CA MET A 112 5.31 -21.48 15.73
C MET A 112 6.02 -20.69 16.84
N PHE A 113 6.95 -21.31 17.56
CA PHE A 113 7.78 -20.64 18.57
C PHE A 113 8.73 -19.60 17.97
N PHE A 114 9.00 -19.64 16.66
CA PHE A 114 9.90 -18.70 15.99
C PHE A 114 9.25 -17.36 15.64
N GLY A 115 8.04 -17.08 16.11
CA GLY A 115 7.66 -15.72 16.03
C GLY A 115 6.21 -15.31 15.87
N PHE A 116 5.26 -16.19 16.06
CA PHE A 116 3.86 -15.82 16.05
C PHE A 116 3.29 -15.85 17.49
N GLY A 117 3.83 -14.98 18.34
CA GLY A 117 3.14 -14.67 19.59
C GLY A 117 1.91 -13.84 19.27
N CYS A 118 0.74 -14.27 19.75
CA CYS A 118 -0.44 -13.42 19.76
C CYS A 118 -0.31 -12.40 20.88
N GLY A 119 -0.66 -11.15 20.60
CA GLY A 119 -0.64 -10.12 21.62
C GLY A 119 -1.33 -8.85 21.17
N ILE A 120 -1.70 -8.02 22.10
CA ILE A 120 -2.36 -6.74 21.85
C ILE A 120 -1.49 -5.62 22.40
N THR A 121 -1.24 -4.63 21.56
CA THR A 121 -0.61 -3.37 22.00
C THR A 121 -1.65 -2.28 22.01
N ILE A 122 -1.77 -1.58 23.12
CA ILE A 122 -2.66 -0.43 23.27
C ILE A 122 -1.86 0.85 23.45
N ILE A 123 -2.38 1.95 22.88
CA ILE A 123 -1.82 3.28 23.06
C ILE A 123 -2.61 3.99 24.15
N LYS A 124 -1.90 4.48 25.19
CA LYS A 124 -2.44 5.33 26.23
C LYS A 124 -1.99 6.77 26.01
N TYR A 125 -2.93 7.70 26.02
CA TYR A 125 -2.69 9.13 25.84
C TYR A 125 -3.75 9.97 26.56
N ASP A 126 -3.58 11.28 26.63
CA ASP A 126 -4.62 12.18 27.17
C ASP A 126 -5.82 12.22 26.20
N LYS A 127 -6.92 11.57 26.58
CA LYS A 127 -8.15 11.47 25.80
C LYS A 127 -8.83 12.82 25.51
N ARG A 128 -8.40 13.92 26.14
CA ARG A 128 -8.87 15.28 25.82
C ARG A 128 -8.17 15.85 24.59
N SER A 129 -7.06 15.31 24.17
CA SER A 129 -6.34 15.74 22.98
C SER A 129 -7.11 15.42 21.69
N LYS A 130 -7.60 16.45 21.01
CA LYS A 130 -8.27 16.30 19.72
C LYS A 130 -7.33 15.73 18.64
N VAL A 131 -6.07 16.18 18.65
CA VAL A 131 -5.06 15.71 17.70
C VAL A 131 -4.78 14.22 17.90
N ALA A 132 -4.66 13.76 19.16
CA ALA A 132 -4.44 12.34 19.43
C ALA A 132 -5.60 11.47 18.93
N LYS A 133 -6.85 11.90 19.13
CA LYS A 133 -8.02 11.18 18.60
C LYS A 133 -8.02 11.10 17.09
N GLN A 134 -7.70 12.20 16.42
CA GLN A 134 -7.59 12.20 14.95
C GLN A 134 -6.49 11.24 14.45
N ILE A 135 -5.34 11.19 15.13
CA ILE A 135 -4.26 10.27 14.77
C ILE A 135 -4.66 8.81 15.03
N GLU A 136 -5.36 8.52 16.13
CA GLU A 136 -5.91 7.19 16.41
C GLU A 136 -6.90 6.74 15.33
N GLU A 137 -7.82 7.63 14.92
CA GLU A 137 -8.76 7.37 13.84
C GLU A 137 -8.05 7.10 12.51
N LEU A 138 -7.01 7.90 12.19
CA LEU A 138 -6.16 7.66 11.01
C LEU A 138 -5.42 6.34 11.12
N GLY A 139 -4.88 5.99 12.28
CA GLY A 139 -4.25 4.72 12.54
C GLY A 139 -5.20 3.56 12.25
N ASN A 140 -6.38 3.57 12.84
CA ASN A 140 -7.40 2.53 12.62
C ASN A 140 -7.80 2.43 11.14
N LYS A 141 -8.05 3.56 10.48
CA LYS A 141 -8.43 3.62 9.06
C LYS A 141 -7.35 3.02 8.16
N HIS A 142 -6.12 3.47 8.30
CA HIS A 142 -5.03 3.13 7.39
C HIS A 142 -4.39 1.78 7.69
N ARG A 143 -4.57 1.24 8.89
CA ARG A 143 -4.08 -0.11 9.22
C ARG A 143 -4.61 -1.16 8.26
N THR A 144 -5.92 -1.11 7.97
CA THR A 144 -6.61 -2.08 7.12
C THR A 144 -6.53 -1.77 5.63
N THR A 145 -6.46 -0.48 5.26
CA THR A 145 -6.51 -0.07 3.86
C THR A 145 -5.13 0.12 3.25
N THR A 146 -4.28 0.91 3.88
CA THR A 146 -2.98 1.31 3.32
C THR A 146 -1.88 0.33 3.70
N PHE A 147 -1.71 0.08 5.00
CA PHE A 147 -0.53 -0.64 5.50
C PHE A 147 -0.65 -2.16 5.39
N LEU A 148 -1.86 -2.72 5.50
CA LEU A 148 -2.10 -4.12 5.14
C LEU A 148 -1.77 -4.36 3.65
N ASN A 149 -2.24 -3.47 2.76
CA ASN A 149 -1.95 -3.60 1.34
C ASN A 149 -0.45 -3.42 1.04
N MET A 150 0.24 -2.54 1.75
CA MET A 150 1.69 -2.38 1.66
C MET A 150 2.42 -3.66 2.10
N PHE A 151 1.97 -4.26 3.21
CA PHE A 151 2.51 -5.52 3.70
C PHE A 151 2.31 -6.65 2.69
N LEU A 152 1.09 -6.86 2.19
CA LEU A 152 0.79 -7.91 1.21
C LEU A 152 1.55 -7.73 -0.11
N LYS A 153 1.70 -6.50 -0.60
CA LYS A 153 2.47 -6.20 -1.83
C LYS A 153 3.97 -6.51 -1.71
N ALA A 154 4.50 -6.65 -0.50
CA ALA A 154 5.87 -7.05 -0.30
C ALA A 154 6.12 -8.53 -0.62
N PHE A 155 5.07 -9.32 -0.74
CA PHE A 155 5.12 -10.76 -1.05
C PHE A 155 4.66 -11.02 -2.47
N THR A 156 5.21 -12.05 -3.10
CA THR A 156 4.76 -12.53 -4.40
C THR A 156 3.41 -13.26 -4.27
N GLN A 157 2.63 -13.32 -5.34
CA GLN A 157 1.36 -14.06 -5.32
C GLN A 157 1.56 -15.54 -4.98
N LYS A 158 2.70 -16.13 -5.37
CA LYS A 158 3.05 -17.52 -5.03
C LYS A 158 3.20 -17.69 -3.51
N GLU A 159 3.85 -16.73 -2.85
CA GLU A 159 4.01 -16.72 -1.39
C GLU A 159 2.67 -16.55 -0.68
N ILE A 160 1.84 -15.63 -1.13
CA ILE A 160 0.49 -15.40 -0.57
C ILE A 160 -0.32 -16.70 -0.64
N ASN A 161 -0.42 -17.30 -1.83
CA ASN A 161 -1.17 -18.54 -2.05
C ASN A 161 -0.62 -19.70 -1.20
N TYR A 162 0.70 -19.75 -1.02
CA TYR A 162 1.32 -20.76 -0.18
C TYR A 162 0.86 -20.61 1.28
N PHE A 163 0.97 -19.42 1.88
CA PHE A 163 0.56 -19.18 3.27
C PHE A 163 -0.95 -19.40 3.47
N GLU A 164 -1.77 -19.09 2.49
CA GLU A 164 -3.20 -19.41 2.50
C GLU A 164 -3.44 -20.93 2.51
N SER A 165 -2.69 -21.67 1.68
CA SER A 165 -2.86 -23.13 1.56
C SER A 165 -2.48 -23.90 2.82
N VAL A 166 -1.56 -23.38 3.63
CA VAL A 166 -1.13 -23.97 4.90
C VAL A 166 -1.92 -23.47 6.11
N GLY A 167 -2.97 -22.68 5.89
CA GLY A 167 -3.86 -22.18 6.94
C GLY A 167 -3.32 -20.98 7.74
N PHE A 168 -2.29 -20.31 7.24
CA PHE A 168 -1.71 -19.10 7.86
C PHE A 168 -1.71 -17.94 6.87
N PRO A 169 -2.87 -17.36 6.51
CA PRO A 169 -2.94 -16.27 5.57
C PRO A 169 -2.14 -15.06 6.08
N LEU A 170 -1.35 -14.45 5.19
CA LEU A 170 -0.50 -13.29 5.52
C LEU A 170 -1.30 -12.13 6.10
N SER A 171 -2.56 -11.99 5.71
CA SER A 171 -3.47 -10.99 6.29
C SER A 171 -3.75 -11.24 7.78
N ALA A 172 -3.95 -12.50 8.18
CA ALA A 172 -4.12 -12.85 9.60
C ALA A 172 -2.82 -12.61 10.38
N MET A 173 -1.67 -12.98 9.81
CA MET A 173 -0.36 -12.71 10.41
C MET A 173 -0.11 -11.22 10.66
N TYR A 174 -0.51 -10.36 9.72
CA TYR A 174 -0.38 -8.91 9.87
C TYR A 174 -1.10 -8.38 11.14
N TYR A 175 -2.22 -8.97 11.52
CA TYR A 175 -2.98 -8.55 12.70
C TYR A 175 -2.58 -9.26 13.98
N GLN A 176 -2.17 -10.52 13.88
CA GLN A 176 -1.97 -11.40 15.02
C GLN A 176 -0.51 -11.48 15.49
N ASP A 177 0.45 -11.29 14.58
CA ASP A 177 1.86 -11.26 14.99
C ASP A 177 2.11 -10.06 15.89
N ILE A 178 2.45 -10.33 17.16
CA ILE A 178 2.66 -9.32 18.18
C ILE A 178 3.73 -8.30 17.77
N ARG A 179 4.76 -8.73 17.05
CA ARG A 179 5.87 -7.84 16.61
C ARG A 179 5.38 -6.84 15.58
N ILE A 180 4.58 -7.31 14.59
CA ILE A 180 4.02 -6.45 13.55
C ILE A 180 2.98 -5.51 14.18
N SER A 181 2.09 -6.07 15.01
CA SER A 181 1.06 -5.30 15.70
C SER A 181 1.66 -4.26 16.65
N ALA A 182 2.62 -4.67 17.49
CA ALA A 182 3.31 -3.76 18.41
C ALA A 182 4.08 -2.68 17.66
N ALA A 183 4.81 -3.03 16.61
CA ALA A 183 5.56 -2.07 15.81
C ALA A 183 4.64 -1.02 15.17
N TYR A 184 3.46 -1.45 14.67
CA TYR A 184 2.45 -0.54 14.15
C TYR A 184 1.96 0.45 15.20
N GLU A 185 1.54 -0.04 16.37
CA GLU A 185 1.03 0.81 17.46
C GLU A 185 2.14 1.72 18.03
N HIS A 186 3.37 1.24 18.11
CA HIS A 186 4.52 2.07 18.50
C HIS A 186 4.79 3.19 17.49
N ALA A 187 4.65 2.92 16.19
CA ALA A 187 4.80 3.95 15.16
C ALA A 187 3.69 5.01 15.26
N VAL A 188 2.44 4.60 15.48
CA VAL A 188 1.32 5.53 15.70
C VAL A 188 1.56 6.39 16.95
N ALA A 189 1.96 5.79 18.06
CA ALA A 189 2.28 6.49 19.31
C ALA A 189 3.45 7.48 19.12
N SER A 190 4.47 7.09 18.38
CA SER A 190 5.61 7.93 18.03
C SER A 190 5.18 9.13 17.17
N PHE A 191 4.29 8.93 16.22
CA PHE A 191 3.70 10.04 15.44
C PHE A 191 2.87 10.99 16.32
N MET A 192 2.07 10.46 17.26
CA MET A 192 1.38 11.30 18.26
C MET A 192 2.36 12.18 19.03
N THR A 193 3.47 11.61 19.51
CA THR A 193 4.51 12.35 20.22
C THR A 193 5.15 13.41 19.32
N HIS A 194 5.44 13.07 18.06
CA HIS A 194 5.96 14.01 17.05
C HIS A 194 5.01 15.20 16.81
N LYS A 195 3.71 14.97 16.92
CA LYS A 195 2.67 16.03 16.84
C LYS A 195 2.41 16.75 18.16
N GLY A 196 3.27 16.56 19.16
CA GLY A 196 3.21 17.27 20.44
C GLY A 196 2.16 16.73 21.41
N VAL A 197 1.61 15.55 21.20
CA VAL A 197 0.73 14.89 22.17
C VAL A 197 1.56 14.47 23.39
N LYS A 198 1.13 14.89 24.56
CA LYS A 198 1.82 14.57 25.84
C LYS A 198 1.32 13.25 26.41
N ASN A 199 2.20 12.62 27.24
CA ASN A 199 1.87 11.40 27.99
C ASN A 199 1.43 10.22 27.11
N VAL A 200 1.96 10.13 25.90
CA VAL A 200 1.75 8.96 25.04
C VAL A 200 2.60 7.80 25.55
N ARG A 201 1.98 6.65 25.76
CA ARG A 201 2.63 5.40 26.19
C ARG A 201 2.01 4.25 25.43
N THR A 202 2.79 3.23 25.18
CA THR A 202 2.33 1.95 24.66
C THR A 202 2.42 0.88 25.74
N GLN A 203 1.48 -0.04 25.74
CA GLN A 203 1.49 -1.19 26.62
C GLN A 203 1.13 -2.42 25.80
N THR A 204 2.04 -3.39 25.80
CA THR A 204 1.87 -4.67 25.10
C THR A 204 1.46 -5.72 26.11
N PHE A 205 0.52 -6.55 25.74
CA PHE A 205 0.04 -7.71 26.49
C PHE A 205 0.28 -8.93 25.62
N ASP A 206 1.03 -9.86 26.14
CA ASP A 206 1.33 -11.14 25.50
C ASP A 206 0.34 -12.18 26.06
N ASP A 207 -0.21 -13.03 25.18
CA ASP A 207 -0.99 -14.20 25.57
C ASP A 207 -0.10 -15.44 25.76
#